data_5f2e1f8994f9a607431bf827eee4d39d
#
_entry.id   5f2e1f8994f9a607431bf827eee4d39d
#
_cell.length_a   1.000
_cell.length_b   1.000
_cell.length_c   1.000
_cell.angle_alpha   90.00
_cell.angle_beta   90.00
_cell.angle_gamma   90.00
#
_symmetry.space_group_name_H-M   'P 1'
#
loop_
_entity.id
_entity.type
_entity.pdbx_description
1 polymer ?
#
loop_
_entity_poly.entity_id
_entity_poly.type
_entity_poly.pdbx_seq_one_letter_code
_entity_poly.pdbx_strand_id
1 'polypeptide(L)'
;MPTNLENSAVATGLEKVSFHSNPKERQCQSMLTNYCTIALISHASKVMLKILQARFQQYVNRELSHIPVGFRKDRGTSDQIANIHWIIKKTREFQKTIYFCFVDHAKAFDCVDHNKLWKILKEMGIPDHLTCLLRNLYVGQEATVRTGHGTTDWFQIGKGVCQGCILSPCLFNL
;
A
#
# COMPACT_ATOMS: atom_id res chain seq x y z
N MET A 1 -7.63 28.19 18.50
CA MET A 1 -6.90 28.09 17.22
C MET A 1 -5.57 27.41 17.50
N PRO A 2 -5.36 26.15 17.15
CA PRO A 2 -4.05 25.54 17.23
C PRO A 2 -3.30 25.84 15.92
N THR A 3 -2.10 26.28 16.08
CA THR A 3 -1.22 26.90 15.12
C THR A 3 -0.77 25.99 13.99
N ASN A 4 -0.79 26.50 12.76
CA ASN A 4 -0.33 25.90 11.50
C ASN A 4 1.17 25.45 11.49
N LEU A 5 1.90 25.54 12.57
CA LEU A 5 3.35 25.23 12.62
C LEU A 5 3.64 23.72 12.77
N GLU A 6 2.75 22.95 13.37
CA GLU A 6 2.98 21.50 13.50
C GLU A 6 2.73 20.72 12.21
N ASN A 7 1.89 21.25 11.31
CA ASN A 7 1.57 20.58 10.04
C ASN A 7 2.71 20.70 9.00
N SER A 8 3.52 21.74 9.05
CA SER A 8 4.59 21.94 8.05
C SER A 8 5.81 21.03 8.28
N ALA A 9 6.13 20.72 9.55
CA ALA A 9 7.27 19.88 9.90
C ALA A 9 7.03 18.39 9.58
N VAL A 10 5.78 17.96 9.56
CA VAL A 10 5.38 16.58 9.24
C VAL A 10 5.43 16.31 7.73
N ALA A 11 5.12 17.32 6.92
CA ALA A 11 5.12 17.21 5.45
C ALA A 11 6.54 17.08 4.87
N THR A 12 7.50 17.82 5.41
CA THR A 12 8.88 17.87 4.88
C THR A 12 9.65 16.54 4.92
N GLY A 13 9.26 15.60 5.77
CA GLY A 13 9.94 14.31 5.91
C GLY A 13 9.57 13.25 4.84
N LEU A 14 8.46 13.43 4.13
CA LEU A 14 7.95 12.47 3.15
C LEU A 14 7.82 13.04 1.73
N GLU A 15 8.10 14.33 1.54
CA GLU A 15 8.06 14.98 0.22
C GLU A 15 9.04 14.37 -0.78
N LYS A 16 10.16 13.81 -0.29
CA LYS A 16 11.19 13.20 -1.14
C LYS A 16 11.37 11.73 -0.81
N VAL A 17 10.95 10.86 -1.71
CA VAL A 17 11.09 9.42 -1.58
C VAL A 17 12.14 8.91 -2.57
N SER A 18 13.15 8.23 -2.04
CA SER A 18 14.11 7.52 -2.89
C SER A 18 13.66 6.07 -3.03
N PHE A 19 13.61 5.58 -4.25
CA PHE A 19 13.30 4.19 -4.54
C PHE A 19 14.56 3.41 -4.90
N HIS A 20 14.68 2.19 -4.39
CA HIS A 20 15.65 1.22 -4.86
C HIS A 20 14.95 0.23 -5.78
N SER A 21 15.50 -0.01 -6.97
CA SER A 21 14.93 -0.95 -7.94
C SER A 21 15.62 -2.30 -7.85
N ASN A 22 14.86 -3.36 -7.59
CA ASN A 22 15.32 -4.74 -7.72
C ASN A 22 14.83 -5.34 -9.03
N PRO A 23 15.70 -6.01 -9.84
CA PRO A 23 15.27 -6.70 -11.04
C PRO A 23 14.35 -7.87 -10.69
N LYS A 24 13.22 -7.97 -11.37
CA LYS A 24 12.21 -9.02 -11.13
C LYS A 24 12.58 -10.40 -11.64
N GLU A 25 13.47 -10.54 -12.58
CA GLU A 25 14.04 -11.80 -13.12
C GLU A 25 15.13 -11.53 -14.14
N ARG A 26 15.89 -12.58 -14.52
CA ARG A 26 17.06 -12.57 -15.43
C ARG A 26 16.79 -12.12 -16.88
N GLN A 27 15.77 -11.31 -17.15
CA GLN A 27 15.47 -10.85 -18.51
C GLN A 27 15.82 -9.38 -18.68
N CYS A 28 16.64 -9.12 -19.70
CA CYS A 28 17.02 -7.82 -20.28
C CYS A 28 16.91 -6.60 -19.35
N GLN A 29 18.05 -6.14 -18.87
CA GLN A 29 18.22 -4.96 -17.98
C GLN A 29 17.77 -3.60 -18.59
N SER A 30 17.26 -3.57 -19.81
CA SER A 30 16.97 -2.35 -20.54
C SER A 30 15.55 -1.80 -20.42
N MET A 31 14.60 -2.52 -19.79
CA MET A 31 13.22 -2.03 -19.64
C MET A 31 12.89 -1.76 -18.17
N LEU A 32 12.59 -0.50 -17.85
CA LEU A 32 12.10 -0.02 -16.53
C LEU A 32 10.87 -0.78 -16.01
N THR A 33 10.12 -1.43 -16.90
CA THR A 33 8.95 -2.25 -16.59
C THR A 33 9.27 -3.50 -15.75
N ASN A 34 10.51 -3.98 -15.80
CA ASN A 34 10.93 -5.20 -15.10
C ASN A 34 11.43 -4.97 -13.67
N TYR A 35 11.39 -3.73 -13.20
CA TYR A 35 11.85 -3.38 -11.86
C TYR A 35 10.65 -3.21 -10.90
N CYS A 36 10.84 -3.68 -9.67
CA CYS A 36 9.96 -3.39 -8.56
C CYS A 36 10.63 -2.35 -7.66
N THR A 37 10.01 -1.20 -7.52
CA THR A 37 10.55 -0.11 -6.71
C THR A 37 10.21 -0.31 -5.24
N ILE A 38 11.20 -0.10 -4.36
CA ILE A 38 11.03 -0.13 -2.90
C ILE A 38 11.35 1.26 -2.37
N ALA A 39 10.43 1.84 -1.61
CA ALA A 39 10.59 3.16 -1.02
C ALA A 39 11.62 3.15 0.12
N LEU A 40 12.61 4.01 0.05
CA LEU A 40 13.56 4.26 1.12
C LEU A 40 13.06 5.43 1.97
N ILE A 41 12.50 5.13 3.12
CA ILE A 41 11.89 6.09 4.04
C ILE A 41 12.80 6.29 5.24
N SER A 42 12.96 7.55 5.68
CA SER A 42 13.78 7.89 6.86
C SER A 42 13.25 7.21 8.13
N HIS A 43 14.12 7.01 9.12
CA HIS A 43 13.71 6.39 10.39
C HIS A 43 12.69 7.24 11.14
N ALA A 44 12.83 8.56 11.14
CA ALA A 44 11.88 9.47 11.76
C ALA A 44 10.50 9.36 11.10
N SER A 45 10.45 9.35 9.76
CA SER A 45 9.22 9.14 9.00
C SER A 45 8.57 7.77 9.28
N LYS A 46 9.37 6.71 9.43
CA LYS A 46 8.86 5.37 9.80
C LYS A 46 8.17 5.37 11.16
N VAL A 47 8.72 6.08 12.16
CA VAL A 47 8.09 6.21 13.49
C VAL A 47 6.74 6.92 13.37
N MET A 48 6.70 8.04 12.67
CA MET A 48 5.48 8.81 12.44
C MET A 48 4.41 7.97 11.71
N LEU A 49 4.80 7.30 10.64
CA LEU A 49 3.89 6.42 9.87
C LEU A 49 3.35 5.27 10.73
N LYS A 50 4.15 4.73 11.67
CA LYS A 50 3.71 3.70 12.61
C LYS A 50 2.66 4.23 13.59
N ILE A 51 2.81 5.47 14.06
CA ILE A 51 1.81 6.13 14.92
C ILE A 51 0.51 6.35 14.15
N LEU A 52 0.59 6.84 12.92
CA LEU A 52 -0.58 7.02 12.04
C LEU A 52 -1.26 5.68 11.75
N GLN A 53 -0.50 4.64 11.42
CA GLN A 53 -1.02 3.30 11.20
C GLN A 53 -1.79 2.79 12.42
N ALA A 54 -1.24 2.93 13.62
CA ALA A 54 -1.90 2.46 14.84
C ALA A 54 -3.25 3.15 15.09
N ARG A 55 -3.32 4.46 14.83
CA ARG A 55 -4.58 5.22 14.91
C ARG A 55 -5.58 4.83 13.84
N PHE A 56 -5.09 4.64 12.63
CA PHE A 56 -5.90 4.30 11.46
C PHE A 56 -6.43 2.86 11.52
N GLN A 57 -5.63 1.93 12.01
CA GLN A 57 -5.95 0.50 12.09
C GLN A 57 -7.22 0.22 12.90
N GLN A 58 -7.56 1.05 13.88
CA GLN A 58 -8.78 0.90 14.69
C GLN A 58 -10.04 1.04 13.82
N TYR A 59 -10.03 1.99 12.89
CA TYR A 59 -11.16 2.22 11.97
C TYR A 59 -11.21 1.12 10.91
N VAL A 60 -10.08 0.80 10.30
CA VAL A 60 -9.99 -0.22 9.25
C VAL A 60 -10.41 -1.60 9.77
N ASN A 61 -9.99 -1.98 10.97
CA ASN A 61 -10.37 -3.26 11.55
C ASN A 61 -11.88 -3.37 11.81
N ARG A 62 -12.54 -2.27 12.14
CA ARG A 62 -13.99 -2.24 12.36
C ARG A 62 -14.74 -2.47 11.04
N GLU A 63 -14.37 -1.76 9.99
CA GLU A 63 -15.06 -1.80 8.70
C GLU A 63 -14.73 -3.06 7.88
N LEU A 64 -13.48 -3.50 7.92
CA LEU A 64 -13.02 -4.67 7.14
C LEU A 64 -13.09 -6.00 7.91
N SER A 65 -13.79 -6.06 9.05
CA SER A 65 -13.81 -7.24 9.92
C SER A 65 -14.25 -8.52 9.21
N HIS A 66 -15.15 -8.42 8.24
CA HIS A 66 -15.77 -9.54 7.54
C HIS A 66 -15.11 -9.90 6.21
N ILE A 67 -14.21 -9.07 5.70
CA ILE A 67 -13.57 -9.29 4.40
C ILE A 67 -12.24 -10.02 4.61
N PRO A 68 -12.01 -11.18 3.96
CA PRO A 68 -10.71 -11.85 3.98
C PRO A 68 -9.74 -11.08 3.08
N VAL A 69 -9.04 -10.11 3.67
CA VAL A 69 -8.05 -9.28 2.96
C VAL A 69 -6.65 -9.75 3.31
N GLY A 70 -5.73 -9.68 2.36
CA GLY A 70 -4.30 -9.87 2.60
C GLY A 70 -3.71 -8.79 3.51
N PHE A 71 -2.45 -8.93 3.89
CA PHE A 71 -1.70 -7.96 4.71
C PHE A 71 -2.33 -7.64 6.08
N ARG A 72 -3.18 -8.51 6.63
CA ARG A 72 -3.73 -8.38 7.98
C ARG A 72 -2.93 -9.22 8.96
N LYS A 73 -2.87 -8.75 10.21
CA LYS A 73 -2.32 -9.52 11.31
C LYS A 73 -3.11 -10.84 11.46
N ASP A 74 -2.40 -11.92 11.68
CA ASP A 74 -2.96 -13.28 11.84
C ASP A 74 -3.71 -13.81 10.60
N ARG A 75 -3.41 -13.27 9.40
CA ARG A 75 -3.93 -13.75 8.11
C ARG A 75 -2.75 -13.97 7.15
N GLY A 76 -2.41 -15.22 6.95
CA GLY A 76 -1.32 -15.64 6.06
C GLY A 76 -1.79 -16.24 4.75
N THR A 77 -0.87 -16.42 3.81
CA THR A 77 -1.10 -17.16 2.57
C THR A 77 -1.48 -18.62 2.86
N SER A 78 -0.95 -19.21 3.93
CA SER A 78 -1.29 -20.57 4.38
C SER A 78 -2.77 -20.74 4.68
N ASP A 79 -3.41 -19.73 5.31
CA ASP A 79 -4.85 -19.76 5.60
C ASP A 79 -5.68 -19.74 4.32
N GLN A 80 -5.27 -18.95 3.32
CA GLN A 80 -5.95 -18.89 2.03
C GLN A 80 -5.79 -20.19 1.25
N ILE A 81 -4.63 -20.81 1.29
CA ILE A 81 -4.39 -22.13 0.69
C ILE A 81 -5.25 -23.18 1.38
N ALA A 82 -5.34 -23.17 2.72
CA ALA A 82 -6.19 -24.09 3.48
C ALA A 82 -7.68 -23.92 3.12
N ASN A 83 -8.15 -22.67 2.94
CA ASN A 83 -9.51 -22.39 2.50
C ASN A 83 -9.80 -22.98 1.10
N ILE A 84 -8.88 -22.83 0.15
CA ILE A 84 -9.02 -23.42 -1.20
C ILE A 84 -9.06 -24.96 -1.09
N HIS A 85 -8.17 -25.56 -0.34
CA HIS A 85 -8.16 -27.01 -0.12
C HIS A 85 -9.47 -27.50 0.52
N TRP A 86 -9.99 -26.76 1.50
CA TRP A 86 -11.26 -27.09 2.12
C TRP A 86 -12.43 -27.02 1.11
N ILE A 87 -12.48 -25.98 0.27
CA ILE A 87 -13.49 -25.86 -0.77
C ILE A 87 -13.39 -27.03 -1.76
N ILE A 88 -12.19 -27.37 -2.23
CA ILE A 88 -11.95 -28.51 -3.12
C ILE A 88 -12.43 -29.82 -2.49
N LYS A 89 -12.12 -30.04 -1.22
CA LYS A 89 -12.55 -31.24 -0.49
C LYS A 89 -14.06 -31.30 -0.42
N LYS A 90 -14.73 -30.20 -0.05
CA LYS A 90 -16.19 -30.15 0.05
C LYS A 90 -16.88 -30.35 -1.29
N THR A 91 -16.40 -29.77 -2.35
CA THR A 91 -16.98 -29.95 -3.70
C THR A 91 -16.86 -31.40 -4.18
N ARG A 92 -15.76 -32.11 -3.82
CA ARG A 92 -15.61 -33.53 -4.11
C ARG A 92 -16.59 -34.39 -3.29
N GLU A 93 -16.75 -34.10 -2.00
CA GLU A 93 -17.73 -34.80 -1.13
C GLU A 93 -19.17 -34.68 -1.69
N PHE A 94 -19.53 -33.52 -2.21
CA PHE A 94 -20.88 -33.27 -2.76
C PHE A 94 -20.96 -33.49 -4.27
N GLN A 95 -19.92 -34.01 -4.93
CA GLN A 95 -19.84 -34.26 -6.38
C GLN A 95 -20.26 -33.04 -7.22
N LYS A 96 -19.89 -31.82 -6.76
CA LYS A 96 -20.18 -30.57 -7.46
C LYS A 96 -18.97 -30.09 -8.23
N THR A 97 -19.19 -29.64 -9.46
CA THR A 97 -18.16 -28.98 -10.26
C THR A 97 -17.91 -27.58 -9.73
N ILE A 98 -16.64 -27.21 -9.60
CA ILE A 98 -16.20 -25.86 -9.23
C ILE A 98 -15.19 -25.35 -10.25
N TYR A 99 -15.25 -24.05 -10.53
CA TYR A 99 -14.30 -23.36 -11.39
C TYR A 99 -13.56 -22.31 -10.55
N PHE A 100 -12.24 -22.26 -10.67
CA PHE A 100 -11.42 -21.22 -10.03
C PHE A 100 -10.90 -20.25 -11.08
N CYS A 101 -10.98 -18.97 -10.78
CA CYS A 101 -10.34 -17.92 -11.54
C CYS A 101 -9.37 -17.17 -10.63
N PHE A 102 -8.10 -17.11 -11.01
CA PHE A 102 -7.06 -16.37 -10.29
C PHE A 102 -6.71 -15.12 -11.08
N VAL A 103 -6.79 -13.95 -10.42
CA VAL A 103 -6.45 -12.66 -11.02
C VAL A 103 -5.20 -12.14 -10.33
N ASP A 104 -4.11 -12.03 -11.08
CA ASP A 104 -2.88 -11.40 -10.63
C ASP A 104 -2.76 -9.97 -11.18
N HIS A 105 -2.64 -9.00 -10.29
CA HIS A 105 -2.53 -7.61 -10.66
C HIS A 105 -1.06 -7.18 -10.75
N ALA A 106 -0.61 -6.88 -11.96
CA ALA A 106 0.71 -6.29 -12.16
C ALA A 106 0.78 -4.89 -11.52
N LYS A 107 1.79 -4.68 -10.64
CA LYS A 107 2.03 -3.38 -9.99
C LYS A 107 0.80 -2.81 -9.25
N ALA A 108 0.06 -3.66 -8.53
CA ALA A 108 -1.18 -3.30 -7.86
C ALA A 108 -1.05 -2.06 -6.95
N PHE A 109 0.05 -1.97 -6.17
CA PHE A 109 0.34 -0.82 -5.30
C PHE A 109 0.52 0.49 -6.09
N ASP A 110 1.09 0.45 -7.28
CA ASP A 110 1.35 1.62 -8.12
C ASP A 110 0.06 2.13 -8.81
N CYS A 111 -1.00 1.33 -8.80
CA CYS A 111 -2.26 1.63 -9.49
C CYS A 111 -3.32 2.28 -8.59
N VAL A 112 -3.09 2.43 -7.30
CA VAL A 112 -4.06 3.00 -6.35
C VAL A 112 -4.34 4.47 -6.71
N ASP A 113 -5.61 4.78 -6.99
CA ASP A 113 -6.06 6.14 -7.26
C ASP A 113 -6.28 6.90 -5.96
N HIS A 114 -5.54 8.01 -5.77
CA HIS A 114 -5.61 8.79 -4.54
C HIS A 114 -7.01 9.40 -4.33
N ASN A 115 -7.70 9.88 -5.36
CA ASN A 115 -9.01 10.50 -5.21
C ASN A 115 -10.06 9.49 -4.76
N LYS A 116 -10.01 8.27 -5.31
CA LYS A 116 -10.87 7.17 -4.87
C LYS A 116 -10.56 6.78 -3.44
N LEU A 117 -9.28 6.70 -3.08
CA LEU A 117 -8.85 6.40 -1.73
C LEU A 117 -9.41 7.39 -0.71
N TRP A 118 -9.30 8.71 -0.97
CA TRP A 118 -9.84 9.74 -0.07
C TRP A 118 -11.36 9.67 0.07
N LYS A 119 -12.06 9.31 -1.00
CA LYS A 119 -13.51 9.10 -0.97
C LYS A 119 -13.88 7.92 -0.07
N ILE A 120 -13.23 6.78 -0.23
CA ILE A 120 -13.46 5.58 0.58
C ILE A 120 -13.19 5.87 2.06
N LEU A 121 -12.09 6.55 2.41
CA LEU A 121 -11.77 6.90 3.78
C LEU A 121 -12.88 7.75 4.43
N LYS A 122 -13.46 8.68 3.67
CA LYS A 122 -14.58 9.50 4.12
C LYS A 122 -15.85 8.67 4.32
N GLU A 123 -16.15 7.77 3.39
CA GLU A 123 -17.30 6.86 3.46
C GLU A 123 -17.21 5.90 4.66
N MET A 124 -16.01 5.49 5.03
CA MET A 124 -15.74 4.67 6.23
C MET A 124 -15.85 5.47 7.55
N GLY A 125 -16.17 6.75 7.52
CA GLY A 125 -16.28 7.58 8.70
C GLY A 125 -14.95 7.84 9.41
N ILE A 126 -13.84 7.81 8.70
CA ILE A 126 -12.54 8.15 9.26
C ILE A 126 -12.50 9.66 9.51
N PRO A 127 -12.06 10.10 10.69
CA PRO A 127 -12.05 11.52 11.04
C PRO A 127 -11.27 12.37 10.02
N ASP A 128 -11.82 13.53 9.67
CA ASP A 128 -11.28 14.42 8.66
C ASP A 128 -9.82 14.82 8.92
N HIS A 129 -9.43 15.00 10.19
CA HIS A 129 -8.05 15.33 10.55
C HIS A 129 -7.07 14.20 10.18
N LEU A 130 -7.45 12.92 10.32
CA LEU A 130 -6.61 11.79 9.91
C LEU A 130 -6.55 11.66 8.39
N THR A 131 -7.68 11.84 7.71
CA THR A 131 -7.75 11.83 6.25
C THR A 131 -6.92 12.98 5.66
N CYS A 132 -6.97 14.16 6.27
CA CYS A 132 -6.16 15.32 5.87
C CYS A 132 -4.65 15.05 6.06
N LEU A 133 -4.25 14.48 7.19
CA LEU A 133 -2.85 14.09 7.42
C LEU A 133 -2.38 13.09 6.37
N LEU A 134 -3.17 12.04 6.10
CA LEU A 134 -2.83 11.05 5.06
C LEU A 134 -2.72 11.70 3.68
N ARG A 135 -3.67 12.57 3.33
CA ARG A 135 -3.66 13.28 2.05
C ARG A 135 -2.40 14.14 1.91
N ASN A 136 -2.02 14.87 2.94
CA ASN A 136 -0.82 15.71 2.93
C ASN A 136 0.47 14.89 2.78
N LEU A 137 0.50 13.61 3.18
CA LEU A 137 1.64 12.73 2.93
C LEU A 137 1.83 12.36 1.45
N TYR A 138 0.76 12.42 0.66
CA TYR A 138 0.77 12.02 -0.76
C TYR A 138 0.71 13.21 -1.72
N VAL A 139 0.23 14.37 -1.28
CA VAL A 139 0.15 15.59 -2.12
C VAL A 139 1.55 16.17 -2.33
N GLY A 140 1.90 16.40 -3.59
CA GLY A 140 3.19 16.99 -3.96
C GLY A 140 4.40 16.09 -3.73
N GLN A 141 4.17 14.78 -3.54
CA GLN A 141 5.25 13.83 -3.31
C GLN A 141 6.12 13.68 -4.56
N GLU A 142 7.42 13.87 -4.38
CA GLU A 142 8.43 13.69 -5.42
C GLU A 142 9.26 12.43 -5.16
N ALA A 143 9.68 11.79 -6.24
CA ALA A 143 10.50 10.59 -6.18
C ALA A 143 11.70 10.64 -7.11
N THR A 144 12.73 9.92 -6.75
CA THR A 144 13.85 9.57 -7.60
C THR A 144 14.14 8.07 -7.49
N VAL A 145 14.57 7.45 -8.56
CA VAL A 145 14.89 6.02 -8.59
C VAL A 145 16.39 5.83 -8.69
N ARG A 146 16.94 5.08 -7.75
CA ARG A 146 18.33 4.67 -7.77
C ARG A 146 18.46 3.29 -8.43
N THR A 147 19.21 3.21 -9.50
CA THR A 147 19.55 1.98 -10.21
C THR A 147 21.04 1.70 -10.11
N GLY A 148 21.48 0.54 -10.59
CA GLY A 148 22.91 0.22 -10.73
C GLY A 148 23.68 1.15 -11.68
N HIS A 149 22.98 1.91 -12.53
CA HIS A 149 23.54 2.82 -13.53
C HIS A 149 23.49 4.31 -13.14
N GLY A 150 22.92 4.63 -11.97
CA GLY A 150 22.78 6.00 -11.49
C GLY A 150 21.42 6.30 -10.87
N THR A 151 21.13 7.57 -10.71
CA THR A 151 19.89 8.07 -10.11
C THR A 151 19.15 8.90 -11.17
N THR A 152 17.82 8.72 -11.26
CA THR A 152 16.97 9.51 -12.16
C THR A 152 16.81 10.95 -11.66
N ASP A 153 16.33 11.84 -12.52
CA ASP A 153 15.80 13.12 -12.08
C ASP A 153 14.58 12.94 -11.19
N TRP A 154 14.26 13.97 -10.40
CA TRP A 154 13.07 13.98 -9.55
C TRP A 154 11.80 14.08 -10.39
N PHE A 155 10.81 13.28 -10.06
CA PHE A 155 9.50 13.31 -10.71
C PHE A 155 8.37 13.23 -9.68
N GLN A 156 7.22 13.79 -10.01
CA GLN A 156 6.06 13.80 -9.13
C GLN A 156 5.29 12.48 -9.17
N ILE A 157 4.81 12.04 -8.00
CA ILE A 157 3.96 10.86 -7.85
C ILE A 157 2.50 11.30 -7.80
N GLY A 158 1.72 10.94 -8.82
CA GLY A 158 0.29 11.28 -8.91
C GLY A 158 -0.67 10.16 -8.49
N LYS A 159 -0.18 8.93 -8.30
CA LYS A 159 -0.97 7.74 -7.94
C LYS A 159 -0.09 6.69 -7.27
N GLY A 160 -0.73 5.71 -6.67
CA GLY A 160 -0.06 4.58 -6.04
C GLY A 160 0.21 4.79 -4.55
N VAL A 161 0.55 3.71 -3.87
CA VAL A 161 1.02 3.69 -2.48
C VAL A 161 2.42 3.10 -2.41
N CYS A 162 3.28 3.68 -1.59
CA CYS A 162 4.71 3.36 -1.55
C CYS A 162 4.96 1.92 -1.10
N GLN A 163 5.50 1.07 -1.94
CA GLN A 163 5.93 -0.27 -1.55
C GLN A 163 7.08 -0.18 -0.53
N GLY A 164 6.95 -0.89 0.60
CA GLY A 164 7.87 -0.81 1.73
C GLY A 164 7.48 0.19 2.83
N CYS A 165 6.40 0.97 2.62
CA CYS A 165 5.81 1.80 3.66
C CYS A 165 4.88 0.96 4.54
N ILE A 166 4.97 1.12 5.85
CA ILE A 166 4.14 0.37 6.82
C ILE A 166 2.63 0.66 6.68
N LEU A 167 2.27 1.83 6.18
CA LEU A 167 0.89 2.27 5.99
C LEU A 167 0.26 1.73 4.70
N SER A 168 1.07 1.49 3.66
CA SER A 168 0.60 1.14 2.32
C SER A 168 -0.22 -0.15 2.26
N PRO A 169 0.12 -1.24 2.97
CA PRO A 169 -0.73 -2.43 2.99
C PRO A 169 -2.13 -2.16 3.54
N CYS A 170 -2.24 -1.26 4.52
CA CYS A 170 -3.51 -0.88 5.10
C CYS A 170 -4.35 -0.06 4.14
N LEU A 171 -3.73 0.90 3.42
CA LEU A 171 -4.41 1.72 2.41
C LEU A 171 -4.77 0.94 1.15
N PHE A 172 -3.99 -0.07 0.80
CA PHE A 172 -4.26 -0.94 -0.35
C PHE A 172 -5.48 -1.82 -0.13
N ASN A 173 -5.77 -2.20 1.10
CA ASN A 173 -6.89 -3.08 1.46
C ASN A 173 -8.26 -2.34 1.51
N LEU A 174 -8.28 -1.06 1.27
CA LEU A 174 -9.49 -0.25 1.20
C LEU A 174 -10.06 -0.21 -0.21
#